data_5bd10c25e988b5c3ca07edbd4a3d8799
#
_entry.id   5bd10c25e988b5c3ca07edbd4a3d8799
#
_cell.length_a   1.000
_cell.length_b   1.000
_cell.length_c   1.000
_cell.angle_alpha   90.00
_cell.angle_beta   90.00
_cell.angle_gamma   90.00
#
_symmetry.space_group_name_H-M   'P 1'
#
loop_
_entity.id
_entity.type
_entity.pdbx_description
1 polymer ?
#
loop_
_entity_poly.entity_id
_entity_poly.type
_entity_poly.pdbx_seq_one_letter_code
_entity_poly.pdbx_strand_id
1 'polypeptide(L)'
;MGSNSNAEGTSREQFRSGMQLYVTGNGYNISYDSVMSDKAIDHNLVYERLQEGKPIILYLNGYNISFLNESQNKTLLNKQEYIGRHIMVVYGVKKEVYYDKSMNIINTKIYYNVSSGWGSMPGIYVYDNNGIIENAEAVIIV
;
A
#
# COMPACT_ATOMS: atom_id res chain seq x y z
N MET A 1 -13.84 -5.67 10.15
CA MET A 1 -13.73 -6.05 8.74
C MET A 1 -13.28 -7.48 8.66
N GLY A 2 -13.59 -8.29 7.79
CA GLY A 2 -13.34 -9.72 7.73
C GLY A 2 -11.87 -10.19 7.72
N SER A 3 -11.05 -9.67 8.61
CA SER A 3 -9.67 -10.15 8.74
C SER A 3 -9.61 -11.50 9.42
N ASN A 4 -8.85 -12.41 8.86
CA ASN A 4 -8.60 -13.70 9.46
C ASN A 4 -7.52 -13.61 10.53
N SER A 5 -7.70 -14.32 11.63
CA SER A 5 -6.69 -14.41 12.67
C SER A 5 -5.57 -15.41 12.36
N ASN A 6 -5.72 -16.19 11.30
CA ASN A 6 -4.74 -17.17 10.86
C ASN A 6 -3.75 -16.57 9.86
N ALA A 7 -2.83 -17.39 9.35
CA ALA A 7 -1.77 -16.95 8.45
C ALA A 7 -2.24 -16.49 7.07
N GLU A 8 -3.50 -16.70 6.71
CA GLU A 8 -4.01 -16.31 5.40
C GLU A 8 -4.27 -14.80 5.28
N GLY A 9 -4.53 -14.14 6.41
CA GLY A 9 -4.82 -12.71 6.45
C GLY A 9 -6.16 -12.34 5.82
N THR A 10 -6.24 -11.11 5.33
CA THR A 10 -7.46 -10.56 4.76
C THR A 10 -7.36 -10.52 3.24
N SER A 11 -8.33 -11.12 2.56
CA SER A 11 -8.41 -11.07 1.10
C SER A 11 -9.09 -9.78 0.65
N ARG A 12 -8.96 -9.48 -0.66
CA ARG A 12 -9.64 -8.33 -1.28
C ARG A 12 -11.14 -8.44 -1.14
N GLU A 13 -11.70 -9.62 -1.33
CA GLU A 13 -13.13 -9.87 -1.23
C GLU A 13 -13.63 -9.65 0.20
N GLN A 14 -12.88 -10.12 1.18
CA GLN A 14 -13.22 -9.91 2.60
C GLN A 14 -13.20 -8.43 2.96
N PHE A 15 -12.19 -7.71 2.50
CA PHE A 15 -12.08 -6.27 2.72
C PHE A 15 -13.26 -5.52 2.10
N ARG A 16 -13.55 -5.81 0.83
CA ARG A 16 -14.63 -5.14 0.11
C ARG A 16 -15.98 -5.43 0.74
N SER A 17 -16.22 -6.67 1.15
CA SER A 17 -17.46 -7.06 1.82
C SER A 17 -17.64 -6.31 3.15
N GLY A 18 -16.60 -6.23 3.95
CA GLY A 18 -16.64 -5.50 5.21
C GLY A 18 -16.88 -4.01 5.00
N MET A 19 -16.21 -3.40 4.05
CA MET A 19 -16.39 -1.98 3.73
C MET A 19 -17.78 -1.71 3.16
N GLN A 20 -18.30 -2.59 2.33
CA GLN A 20 -19.65 -2.46 1.76
C GLN A 20 -20.69 -2.41 2.87
N LEU A 21 -20.62 -3.33 3.82
CA LEU A 21 -21.56 -3.38 4.94
C LEU A 21 -21.47 -2.10 5.79
N TYR A 22 -20.26 -1.65 6.11
CA TYR A 22 -20.06 -0.46 6.92
C TYR A 22 -20.56 0.81 6.22
N VAL A 23 -20.18 0.99 4.96
CA VAL A 23 -20.50 2.20 4.20
C VAL A 23 -21.98 2.30 3.91
N THR A 24 -22.62 1.22 3.46
CA THR A 24 -24.06 1.21 3.18
C THR A 24 -24.89 1.35 4.45
N GLY A 25 -24.43 0.78 5.56
CA GLY A 25 -25.09 0.96 6.86
C GLY A 25 -25.08 2.39 7.35
N ASN A 26 -24.17 3.21 6.86
CA ASN A 26 -24.08 4.65 7.19
C ASN A 26 -24.67 5.57 6.10
N GLY A 27 -25.36 5.01 5.12
CA GLY A 27 -26.05 5.79 4.09
C GLY A 27 -25.19 6.25 2.93
N TYR A 28 -24.02 5.68 2.75
CA TYR A 28 -23.09 6.03 1.67
C TYR A 28 -22.96 4.89 0.67
N ASN A 29 -22.45 5.23 -0.49
CA ASN A 29 -22.08 4.26 -1.51
C ASN A 29 -20.55 4.17 -1.60
N ILE A 30 -20.04 2.99 -1.95
CA ILE A 30 -18.62 2.77 -2.13
C ILE A 30 -18.35 2.23 -3.52
N SER A 31 -17.29 2.72 -4.14
CA SER A 31 -16.77 2.19 -5.38
C SER A 31 -15.26 2.13 -5.32
N TYR A 32 -14.67 1.42 -6.26
CA TYR A 32 -13.22 1.19 -6.30
C TYR A 32 -12.70 1.50 -7.68
N ASP A 33 -11.54 2.15 -7.71
CA ASP A 33 -10.88 2.53 -8.96
C ASP A 33 -9.47 1.96 -8.95
N SER A 34 -9.18 1.05 -9.88
CA SER A 34 -7.89 0.40 -9.93
C SER A 34 -6.77 1.40 -10.20
N VAL A 35 -5.67 1.26 -9.47
CA VAL A 35 -4.44 2.02 -9.73
C VAL A 35 -3.34 1.12 -10.27
N MET A 36 -3.73 -0.02 -10.82
CA MET A 36 -2.80 -0.94 -11.50
C MET A 36 -2.75 -0.62 -12.98
N SER A 37 -1.57 -0.72 -13.54
CA SER A 37 -1.36 -0.69 -14.98
C SER A 37 -0.75 -2.03 -15.36
N ASP A 38 -1.56 -2.86 -16.02
CA ASP A 38 -1.24 -4.25 -16.28
C ASP A 38 -1.03 -5.02 -14.95
N LYS A 39 0.15 -5.55 -14.69
CA LYS A 39 0.43 -6.30 -13.45
C LYS A 39 1.24 -5.50 -12.43
N ALA A 40 1.44 -4.23 -12.69
CA ALA A 40 2.24 -3.36 -11.83
C ALA A 40 1.42 -2.19 -11.34
N ILE A 41 1.74 -1.70 -10.15
CA ILE A 41 1.11 -0.50 -9.63
C ILE A 41 1.59 0.73 -10.41
N ASP A 42 0.66 1.62 -10.73
CA ASP A 42 0.95 2.88 -11.42
C ASP A 42 1.16 3.98 -10.37
N HIS A 43 2.39 4.35 -10.13
CA HIS A 43 2.74 5.33 -9.10
C HIS A 43 2.17 6.71 -9.37
N ASN A 44 2.07 7.11 -10.63
CA ASN A 44 1.50 8.40 -10.99
C ASN A 44 0.02 8.44 -10.69
N LEU A 45 -0.68 7.37 -10.98
CA LEU A 45 -2.11 7.25 -10.71
C LEU A 45 -2.38 7.22 -9.19
N VAL A 46 -1.55 6.52 -8.44
CA VAL A 46 -1.62 6.54 -6.96
C VAL A 46 -1.49 7.97 -6.44
N TYR A 47 -0.49 8.68 -6.91
CA TYR A 47 -0.28 10.08 -6.52
C TYR A 47 -1.50 10.95 -6.84
N GLU A 48 -2.04 10.83 -8.06
CA GLU A 48 -3.22 11.59 -8.48
C GLU A 48 -4.42 11.31 -7.57
N ARG A 49 -4.68 10.06 -7.26
CA ARG A 49 -5.82 9.69 -6.41
C ARG A 49 -5.64 10.20 -4.98
N LEU A 50 -4.43 10.16 -4.45
CA LEU A 50 -4.14 10.72 -3.13
C LEU A 50 -4.35 12.23 -3.11
N GLN A 51 -3.97 12.94 -4.17
CA GLN A 51 -4.21 14.38 -4.30
C GLN A 51 -5.71 14.71 -4.34
N GLU A 52 -6.53 13.80 -4.84
CA GLU A 52 -7.98 13.93 -4.83
C GLU A 52 -8.62 13.58 -3.48
N GLY A 53 -7.80 13.20 -2.49
CA GLY A 53 -8.29 12.82 -1.18
C GLY A 53 -8.81 11.39 -1.09
N LYS A 54 -8.50 10.55 -2.07
CA LYS A 54 -8.95 9.16 -2.10
C LYS A 54 -7.87 8.25 -1.52
N PRO A 55 -8.17 7.47 -0.47
CA PRO A 55 -7.20 6.53 0.06
C PRO A 55 -6.96 5.39 -0.92
N ILE A 56 -5.74 4.87 -0.89
CA ILE A 56 -5.35 3.73 -1.72
C ILE A 56 -5.20 2.52 -0.82
N ILE A 57 -5.75 1.40 -1.27
CA ILE A 57 -5.62 0.13 -0.58
C ILE A 57 -4.63 -0.73 -1.35
N LEU A 58 -3.59 -1.20 -0.65
CA LEU A 58 -2.65 -2.18 -1.19
C LEU A 58 -3.04 -3.56 -0.71
N TYR A 59 -3.11 -4.49 -1.63
CA TYR A 59 -3.29 -5.91 -1.34
C TYR A 59 -1.95 -6.61 -1.56
N LEU A 60 -1.37 -7.07 -0.47
CA LEU A 60 -0.04 -7.67 -0.49
C LEU A 60 -0.14 -9.18 -0.34
N ASN A 61 0.68 -9.88 -1.09
CA ASN A 61 0.87 -11.31 -0.94
C ASN A 61 2.37 -11.55 -0.97
N GLY A 62 3.00 -11.38 0.18
CA GLY A 62 4.43 -11.39 0.21
C GLY A 62 5.02 -11.92 1.49
N TYR A 63 6.24 -12.40 1.35
CA TYR A 63 7.02 -12.93 2.45
C TYR A 63 8.02 -11.92 2.96
N ASN A 64 8.69 -11.23 2.06
CA ASN A 64 9.77 -10.31 2.40
C ASN A 64 9.37 -8.89 2.02
N ILE A 65 8.70 -8.22 2.93
CA ILE A 65 8.32 -6.83 2.76
C ILE A 65 9.48 -5.97 3.24
N SER A 66 9.95 -5.10 2.37
CA SER A 66 11.02 -4.16 2.70
C SER A 66 10.42 -2.85 3.21
N PHE A 67 10.90 -2.39 4.35
CA PHE A 67 10.42 -1.17 4.96
C PHE A 67 11.52 -0.13 5.05
N LEU A 68 11.13 1.13 4.99
CA LEU A 68 11.94 2.24 5.44
C LEU A 68 11.25 2.85 6.65
N ASN A 69 11.91 2.80 7.80
CA ASN A 69 11.40 3.41 9.01
C ASN A 69 12.17 4.71 9.26
N GLU A 70 11.52 5.85 9.13
CA GLU A 70 12.16 7.15 9.29
C GLU A 70 12.69 7.41 10.70
N SER A 71 12.07 6.82 11.72
CA SER A 71 12.54 6.97 13.09
C SER A 71 13.86 6.25 13.35
N GLN A 72 14.31 5.42 12.41
CA GLN A 72 15.55 4.65 12.51
C GLN A 72 16.58 5.07 11.46
N ASN A 73 16.77 6.37 11.28
CA ASN A 73 17.76 6.94 10.34
C ASN A 73 17.55 6.50 8.89
N LYS A 74 16.31 6.29 8.48
CA LYS A 74 15.94 5.91 7.12
C LYS A 74 16.59 4.62 6.64
N THR A 75 16.85 3.69 7.54
CA THR A 75 17.39 2.40 7.19
C THR A 75 16.33 1.53 6.55
N LEU A 76 16.65 0.99 5.40
CA LEU A 76 15.76 0.03 4.73
C LEU A 76 15.84 -1.30 5.47
N LEU A 77 14.70 -1.74 5.99
CA LEU A 77 14.59 -2.99 6.72
C LEU A 77 13.89 -4.02 5.86
N ASN A 78 14.52 -5.18 5.70
CA ASN A 78 13.85 -6.34 5.12
C ASN A 78 13.31 -7.18 6.25
N LYS A 79 12.00 -7.38 6.26
CA LYS A 79 11.37 -8.10 7.35
C LYS A 79 10.33 -9.05 6.82
N GLN A 80 10.39 -10.30 7.24
CA GLN A 80 9.38 -11.30 6.97
C GLN A 80 8.41 -11.32 8.15
N GLU A 81 7.41 -10.44 8.10
CA GLU A 81 6.43 -10.30 9.18
C GLU A 81 5.25 -11.23 9.00
N TYR A 82 4.99 -11.67 7.76
CA TYR A 82 3.70 -12.24 7.46
C TYR A 82 3.79 -13.16 6.25
N ILE A 83 3.22 -14.35 6.39
CA ILE A 83 3.13 -15.32 5.31
C ILE A 83 1.68 -15.34 4.83
N GLY A 84 1.42 -14.82 3.63
CA GLY A 84 0.08 -14.76 3.07
C GLY A 84 -0.35 -13.35 2.71
N ARG A 85 -1.64 -13.10 2.78
CA ARG A 85 -2.22 -11.82 2.34
C ARG A 85 -2.33 -10.83 3.45
N HIS A 86 -2.00 -9.57 3.13
CA HIS A 86 -2.10 -8.45 4.06
C HIS A 86 -2.59 -7.22 3.31
N ILE A 87 -3.32 -6.36 4.03
CA ILE A 87 -3.87 -5.14 3.47
C ILE A 87 -3.27 -3.95 4.19
N MET A 88 -2.84 -2.95 3.42
CA MET A 88 -2.32 -1.70 3.96
C MET A 88 -3.03 -0.53 3.29
N VAL A 89 -3.19 0.55 4.02
CA VAL A 89 -3.75 1.80 3.50
C VAL A 89 -2.61 2.76 3.22
N VAL A 90 -2.56 3.28 1.99
CA VAL A 90 -1.55 4.26 1.56
C VAL A 90 -2.12 5.66 1.72
N TYR A 91 -1.35 6.54 2.30
CA TYR A 91 -1.70 7.96 2.38
C TYR A 91 -0.57 8.88 1.90
N GLY A 92 0.52 8.32 1.38
CA GLY A 92 1.61 9.12 0.80
C GLY A 92 2.50 8.30 -0.10
N VAL A 93 3.19 8.98 -0.99
CA VAL A 93 4.18 8.38 -1.90
C VAL A 93 5.48 9.16 -1.73
N LYS A 94 6.58 8.44 -1.58
CA LYS A 94 7.91 9.02 -1.54
C LYS A 94 8.74 8.47 -2.68
N LYS A 95 9.33 9.36 -3.44
CA LYS A 95 10.19 9.00 -4.56
C LYS A 95 11.61 9.48 -4.27
N GLU A 96 12.56 8.56 -4.29
CA GLU A 96 13.97 8.88 -4.16
C GLU A 96 14.65 8.67 -5.50
N VAL A 97 15.28 9.72 -6.01
CA VAL A 97 16.00 9.68 -7.28
C VAL A 97 17.48 9.80 -7.00
N TYR A 98 18.25 8.86 -7.49
CA TYR A 98 19.70 8.80 -7.30
C TYR A 98 20.39 9.23 -8.59
N TYR A 99 21.39 10.10 -8.44
CA TYR A 99 22.12 10.68 -9.56
C TYR A 99 23.58 10.28 -9.49
N ASP A 100 24.24 10.19 -10.64
CA ASP A 100 25.69 10.07 -10.71
C ASP A 100 26.36 11.46 -10.62
N LYS A 101 27.67 11.50 -10.72
CA LYS A 101 28.43 12.76 -10.64
C LYS A 101 28.10 13.73 -11.79
N SER A 102 27.60 13.23 -12.90
CA SER A 102 27.21 14.02 -14.07
C SER A 102 25.73 14.39 -14.05
N MET A 103 25.04 14.17 -12.93
CA MET A 103 23.60 14.45 -12.72
C MET A 103 22.68 13.60 -13.61
N ASN A 104 23.16 12.45 -14.06
CA ASN A 104 22.29 11.46 -14.73
C ASN A 104 21.59 10.60 -13.69
N ILE A 105 20.32 10.29 -13.93
CA ILE A 105 19.55 9.41 -13.05
C ILE A 105 20.07 7.98 -13.21
N ILE A 106 20.56 7.40 -12.13
CA ILE A 106 21.07 6.03 -12.10
C ILE A 106 20.11 5.04 -11.41
N ASN A 107 19.23 5.56 -10.57
CA ASN A 107 18.24 4.73 -9.87
C ASN A 107 17.08 5.57 -9.38
N THR A 108 15.91 4.93 -9.25
CA THR A 108 14.72 5.53 -8.65
C THR A 108 14.11 4.50 -7.72
N LYS A 109 13.80 4.89 -6.49
CA LYS A 109 13.12 4.04 -5.53
C LYS A 109 11.79 4.68 -5.14
N ILE A 110 10.74 3.88 -5.11
CA ILE A 110 9.40 4.31 -4.73
C ILE A 110 9.05 3.66 -3.40
N TYR A 111 8.57 4.48 -2.47
CA TYR A 111 8.08 4.03 -1.18
C TYR A 111 6.66 4.51 -0.98
N TYR A 112 5.84 3.68 -0.36
CA TYR A 112 4.48 4.06 0.03
C TYR A 112 4.42 4.25 1.53
N ASN A 113 3.99 5.43 1.95
CA ASN A 113 3.73 5.72 3.35
C ASN A 113 2.39 5.08 3.72
N VAL A 114 2.42 4.12 4.63
CA VAL A 114 1.28 3.25 4.87
C VAL A 114 0.89 3.18 6.34
N SER A 115 -0.39 2.92 6.55
CA SER A 115 -0.87 2.34 7.80
C SER A 115 -0.84 0.83 7.63
N SER A 116 0.09 0.18 8.33
CA SER A 116 0.38 -1.23 8.09
C SER A 116 -0.61 -2.19 8.73
N GLY A 117 -1.38 -1.72 9.72
CA GLY A 117 -2.19 -2.59 10.56
C GLY A 117 -1.37 -3.35 11.61
N TRP A 118 -0.06 -3.20 11.60
CA TRP A 118 0.82 -3.77 12.63
C TRP A 118 1.10 -2.68 13.68
N GLY A 119 0.45 -2.79 14.83
CA GLY A 119 0.42 -1.73 15.84
C GLY A 119 1.79 -1.28 16.35
N SER A 120 2.83 -2.09 16.21
CA SER A 120 4.19 -1.75 16.62
C SER A 120 4.99 -1.01 15.56
N MET A 121 4.41 -0.72 14.39
CA MET A 121 5.13 -0.13 13.25
C MET A 121 4.32 1.01 12.62
N PRO A 122 4.09 2.12 13.36
CA PRO A 122 3.43 3.29 12.79
C PRO A 122 4.39 4.08 11.90
N GLY A 123 3.85 4.76 10.89
CA GLY A 123 4.60 5.71 10.08
C GLY A 123 5.70 5.10 9.22
N ILE A 124 5.50 3.89 8.75
CA ILE A 124 6.49 3.22 7.91
C ILE A 124 6.26 3.47 6.44
N TYR A 125 7.33 3.30 5.67
CA TYR A 125 7.28 3.31 4.21
C TYR A 125 7.57 1.91 3.70
N VAL A 126 6.66 1.39 2.89
CA VAL A 126 6.88 0.11 2.20
C VAL A 126 7.61 0.39 0.90
N TYR A 127 8.73 -0.28 0.70
CA TYR A 127 9.45 -0.21 -0.55
C TYR A 127 8.72 -1.01 -1.62
N ASP A 128 8.42 -0.34 -2.73
CA ASP A 128 7.85 -1.04 -3.88
C ASP A 128 8.96 -1.83 -4.57
N ASN A 129 9.03 -3.10 -4.21
CA ASN A 129 9.92 -4.05 -4.86
C ASN A 129 9.08 -5.19 -5.46
N ASN A 130 9.68 -5.89 -6.36
CA ASN A 130 9.02 -6.80 -7.28
C ASN A 130 8.02 -7.77 -6.66
N GLY A 131 6.77 -7.67 -7.06
CA GLY A 131 5.79 -8.74 -6.95
C GLY A 131 5.08 -8.89 -5.62
N ILE A 132 5.36 -8.07 -4.61
CA ILE A 132 4.64 -8.15 -3.34
C ILE A 132 3.27 -7.47 -3.39
N ILE A 133 3.12 -6.47 -4.25
CA ILE A 133 1.83 -5.79 -4.43
C ILE A 133 1.02 -6.58 -5.46
N GLU A 134 0.06 -7.34 -4.97
CA GLU A 134 -0.80 -8.17 -5.81
C GLU A 134 -1.85 -7.32 -6.52
N ASN A 135 -2.37 -6.32 -5.83
CA ASN A 135 -3.38 -5.41 -6.36
C ASN A 135 -3.38 -4.10 -5.57
N ALA A 136 -3.93 -3.06 -6.17
CA ALA A 136 -4.10 -1.78 -5.51
C ALA A 136 -5.28 -1.03 -6.11
N GLU A 137 -6.04 -0.34 -5.26
CA GLU A 137 -7.21 0.40 -5.72
C GLU A 137 -7.49 1.61 -4.85
N ALA A 138 -8.02 2.66 -5.47
CA ALA A 138 -8.53 3.82 -4.75
C ALA A 138 -9.94 3.52 -4.25
N VAL A 139 -10.26 3.99 -3.06
CA VAL A 139 -11.60 3.86 -2.48
C VAL A 139 -12.33 5.17 -2.67
N ILE A 140 -13.54 5.09 -3.23
CA ILE A 140 -14.40 6.25 -3.49
C ILE A 140 -15.69 6.05 -2.70
N ILE A 141 -15.95 6.96 -1.77
CA ILE A 141 -17.15 6.96 -0.93
C ILE A 141 -17.96 8.20 -1.25
N VAL A 142 -19.21 8.01 -1.67
CA VAL A 142 -20.12 9.11 -2.01
C VAL A 142 -21.48 8.96 -1.34
#